data_8c5bcddd1afd43a46e1b3fb0c1074235
#
_entry.id   8c5bcddd1afd43a46e1b3fb0c1074235
#
_cell.length_a   1.000
_cell.length_b   1.000
_cell.length_c   1.000
_cell.angle_alpha   90.00
_cell.angle_beta   90.00
_cell.angle_gamma   90.00
#
_symmetry.space_group_name_H-M   'P 1'
#
loop_
_entity.id
_entity.type
_entity.pdbx_description
1 polymer ?
#
loop_
_entity_poly.entity_id
_entity_poly.type
_entity_poly.pdbx_seq_one_letter_code
_entity_poly.pdbx_strand_id
1 'polypeptide(L)'
;MRLFFFGAACLAISACGPKVDTSPNVIFETELGQIEIETYPEKAPLSAGDFLNYVDRGFYNGEGFYRVVYADNDPRQMGMSLIQGGRLDSEPKGPPIAHEPTSITGLRNNSAMVSVARDAPGTGSAAFFFINIGNNNFLDEGGERNPDGAGYATFGKVVNGMDVVKSIQAMEANGATEDEIVKGQFLTKPVIITKAYRK
;
A
#
# COMPACT_ATOMS: atom_id res chain seq x y z
N MET A 1 -44.32 38.08 -47.54
CA MET A 1 -43.26 37.06 -47.71
C MET A 1 -42.66 36.85 -46.33
N ARG A 2 -43.10 35.80 -45.60
CA ARG A 2 -42.65 35.50 -44.24
C ARG A 2 -41.66 34.35 -44.32
N LEU A 3 -40.37 34.59 -43.96
CA LEU A 3 -39.34 33.55 -43.81
C LEU A 3 -39.54 32.89 -42.46
N PHE A 4 -39.69 31.55 -42.44
CA PHE A 4 -39.59 30.70 -41.26
C PHE A 4 -38.17 30.18 -41.14
N PHE A 5 -37.47 30.56 -40.08
CA PHE A 5 -36.21 29.90 -39.68
C PHE A 5 -36.52 28.67 -38.83
N PHE A 6 -36.20 27.49 -39.31
CA PHE A 6 -36.17 26.29 -38.54
C PHE A 6 -34.81 26.17 -37.84
N GLY A 7 -34.78 26.39 -36.53
CA GLY A 7 -33.61 26.10 -35.72
C GLY A 7 -33.54 24.61 -35.37
N ALA A 8 -32.54 23.91 -35.88
CA ALA A 8 -32.24 22.53 -35.49
C ALA A 8 -31.50 22.55 -34.15
N ALA A 9 -32.15 22.08 -33.09
CA ALA A 9 -31.51 21.84 -31.79
C ALA A 9 -30.78 20.49 -31.84
N CYS A 10 -29.44 20.52 -31.89
CA CYS A 10 -28.61 19.33 -31.67
C CYS A 10 -28.63 18.98 -30.16
N LEU A 11 -29.33 17.92 -29.78
CA LEU A 11 -29.15 17.29 -28.47
C LEU A 11 -27.84 16.50 -28.50
N ALA A 12 -26.84 17.01 -27.80
CA ALA A 12 -25.63 16.24 -27.49
C ALA A 12 -25.97 15.21 -26.37
N ILE A 13 -26.14 13.97 -26.75
CA ILE A 13 -26.27 12.87 -25.78
C ILE A 13 -24.86 12.55 -25.28
N SER A 14 -24.55 13.02 -24.07
CA SER A 14 -23.31 12.63 -23.36
C SER A 14 -23.48 11.17 -22.93
N ALA A 15 -22.92 10.24 -23.68
CA ALA A 15 -22.87 8.83 -23.29
C ALA A 15 -21.83 8.67 -22.16
N CYS A 16 -22.31 8.69 -20.91
CA CYS A 16 -21.54 8.24 -19.77
C CYS A 16 -21.51 6.71 -19.81
N GLY A 17 -20.56 6.15 -20.55
CA GLY A 17 -20.24 4.71 -20.49
C GLY A 17 -19.71 4.37 -19.08
N PRO A 18 -19.86 3.12 -18.60
CA PRO A 18 -19.25 2.70 -17.35
C PRO A 18 -17.74 2.93 -17.45
N LYS A 19 -17.16 3.66 -16.49
CA LYS A 19 -15.72 3.82 -16.36
C LYS A 19 -15.18 2.41 -16.09
N VAL A 20 -14.49 1.83 -17.06
CA VAL A 20 -13.70 0.62 -16.83
C VAL A 20 -12.59 1.03 -15.88
N ASP A 21 -12.58 0.48 -14.69
CA ASP A 21 -11.50 0.67 -13.74
C ASP A 21 -10.25 0.03 -14.34
N THR A 22 -9.31 0.88 -14.78
CA THR A 22 -8.04 0.46 -15.39
C THR A 22 -6.91 0.46 -14.38
N SER A 23 -7.23 0.46 -13.08
CA SER A 23 -6.24 0.38 -12.02
C SER A 23 -5.40 -0.89 -12.18
N PRO A 24 -4.07 -0.79 -12.32
CA PRO A 24 -3.26 -1.99 -12.56
C PRO A 24 -3.20 -2.84 -11.29
N ASN A 25 -3.63 -4.10 -11.43
CA ASN A 25 -3.50 -5.09 -10.37
C ASN A 25 -2.10 -5.74 -10.43
N VAL A 26 -1.55 -6.00 -9.26
CA VAL A 26 -0.27 -6.69 -9.06
C VAL A 26 -0.53 -7.99 -8.32
N ILE A 27 0.08 -9.07 -8.79
CA ILE A 27 0.08 -10.36 -8.09
C ILE A 27 1.42 -10.54 -7.39
N PHE A 28 1.39 -10.82 -6.10
CA PHE A 28 2.50 -11.39 -5.34
C PHE A 28 2.24 -12.87 -5.14
N GLU A 29 3.08 -13.71 -5.70
CA GLU A 29 3.15 -15.13 -5.37
C GLU A 29 4.06 -15.29 -4.17
N THR A 30 3.57 -15.93 -3.11
CA THR A 30 4.34 -16.21 -1.91
C THR A 30 4.36 -17.70 -1.60
N GLU A 31 5.22 -18.12 -0.68
CA GLU A 31 5.24 -19.49 -0.16
C GLU A 31 3.89 -19.91 0.47
N LEU A 32 3.06 -18.94 0.91
CA LEU A 32 1.78 -19.19 1.59
C LEU A 32 0.56 -18.98 0.69
N GLY A 33 0.74 -18.49 -0.54
CA GLY A 33 -0.35 -18.23 -1.49
C GLY A 33 -0.19 -16.90 -2.22
N GLN A 34 -1.19 -16.54 -3.00
CA GLN A 34 -1.19 -15.31 -3.79
C GLN A 34 -1.88 -14.16 -3.04
N ILE A 35 -1.32 -12.95 -3.22
CA ILE A 35 -1.91 -11.69 -2.77
C ILE A 35 -2.08 -10.82 -4.01
N GLU A 36 -3.32 -10.40 -4.30
CA GLU A 36 -3.62 -9.49 -5.40
C GLU A 36 -3.84 -8.08 -4.86
N ILE A 37 -3.06 -7.13 -5.36
CA ILE A 37 -3.06 -5.71 -4.96
C ILE A 37 -3.54 -4.87 -6.13
N GLU A 38 -4.68 -4.22 -6.00
CA GLU A 38 -5.12 -3.13 -6.86
C GLU A 38 -4.36 -1.86 -6.49
N THR A 39 -3.81 -1.14 -7.47
CA THR A 39 -3.08 0.11 -7.23
C THR A 39 -3.85 1.31 -7.77
N TYR A 40 -3.66 2.49 -7.17
CA TYR A 40 -4.41 3.71 -7.50
C TYR A 40 -3.51 4.83 -8.03
N PRO A 41 -2.87 4.68 -9.23
CA PRO A 41 -1.94 5.68 -9.77
C PRO A 41 -2.60 7.01 -10.11
N GLU A 42 -3.92 7.04 -10.33
CA GLU A 42 -4.65 8.31 -10.54
C GLU A 42 -4.82 9.13 -9.26
N LYS A 43 -4.80 8.47 -8.08
CA LYS A 43 -4.96 9.12 -6.76
C LYS A 43 -3.63 9.36 -6.07
N ALA A 44 -2.71 8.40 -6.16
CA ALA A 44 -1.39 8.41 -5.53
C ALA A 44 -0.31 8.11 -6.60
N PRO A 45 -0.09 9.03 -7.56
CA PRO A 45 0.77 8.78 -8.71
C PRO A 45 2.23 8.51 -8.35
N LEU A 46 2.76 9.12 -7.30
CA LEU A 46 4.15 8.91 -6.90
C LEU A 46 4.31 7.57 -6.19
N SER A 47 3.46 7.29 -5.22
CA SER A 47 3.54 6.07 -4.41
C SER A 47 3.18 4.82 -5.22
N ALA A 48 2.07 4.86 -5.98
CA ALA A 48 1.68 3.76 -6.87
C ALA A 48 2.65 3.60 -8.04
N GLY A 49 3.14 4.71 -8.61
CA GLY A 49 4.11 4.69 -9.70
C GLY A 49 5.43 4.06 -9.29
N ASP A 50 5.95 4.40 -8.10
CA ASP A 50 7.17 3.82 -7.54
C ASP A 50 7.01 2.31 -7.28
N PHE A 51 5.88 1.91 -6.68
CA PHE A 51 5.56 0.50 -6.47
C PHE A 51 5.52 -0.29 -7.79
N LEU A 52 4.81 0.23 -8.79
CA LEU A 52 4.68 -0.41 -10.09
C LEU A 52 6.03 -0.49 -10.83
N ASN A 53 6.89 0.52 -10.70
CA ASN A 53 8.25 0.49 -11.25
C ASN A 53 9.10 -0.61 -10.61
N TYR A 54 8.99 -0.84 -9.29
CA TYR A 54 9.66 -1.96 -8.62
C TYR A 54 9.13 -3.31 -9.10
N VAL A 55 7.81 -3.45 -9.28
CA VAL A 55 7.21 -4.68 -9.85
C VAL A 55 7.74 -4.96 -11.25
N ASP A 56 7.73 -3.96 -12.15
CA ASP A 56 8.17 -4.10 -13.55
C ASP A 56 9.64 -4.50 -13.67
N ARG A 57 10.46 -4.05 -12.73
CA ARG A 57 11.89 -4.39 -12.66
C ARG A 57 12.16 -5.73 -11.99
N GLY A 58 11.13 -6.44 -11.51
CA GLY A 58 11.27 -7.69 -10.78
C GLY A 58 11.95 -7.54 -9.41
N PHE A 59 11.96 -6.34 -8.86
CA PHE A 59 12.64 -6.01 -7.60
C PHE A 59 12.14 -6.86 -6.42
N TYR A 60 10.83 -7.11 -6.35
CA TYR A 60 10.27 -7.89 -5.25
C TYR A 60 10.50 -9.40 -5.32
N ASN A 61 11.03 -9.91 -6.44
CA ASN A 61 11.33 -11.35 -6.57
C ASN A 61 12.50 -11.73 -5.65
N GLY A 62 12.23 -12.57 -4.68
CA GLY A 62 13.18 -12.96 -3.63
C GLY A 62 13.16 -12.07 -2.39
N GLU A 63 12.48 -10.93 -2.43
CA GLU A 63 12.16 -10.12 -1.26
C GLU A 63 11.01 -10.73 -0.46
N GLY A 64 10.52 -10.10 0.64
CA GLY A 64 9.48 -10.74 1.42
C GLY A 64 8.83 -9.90 2.48
N PHE A 65 7.90 -10.54 3.20
CA PHE A 65 7.30 -10.00 4.40
C PHE A 65 8.15 -10.42 5.60
N TYR A 66 8.59 -9.47 6.40
CA TYR A 66 9.55 -9.69 7.47
C TYR A 66 9.09 -9.20 8.84
N ARG A 67 8.06 -8.34 8.89
CA ARG A 67 7.59 -7.75 10.15
C ARG A 67 6.07 -7.83 10.23
N VAL A 68 5.58 -8.16 11.43
CA VAL A 68 4.14 -8.25 11.75
C VAL A 68 3.84 -7.45 13.01
N VAL A 69 2.75 -6.70 12.98
CA VAL A 69 2.26 -5.93 14.12
C VAL A 69 0.83 -6.32 14.41
N TYR A 70 0.54 -6.54 15.69
CA TYR A 70 -0.79 -6.79 16.25
C TYR A 70 -0.89 -6.09 17.61
N ALA A 71 -2.09 -6.00 18.16
CA ALA A 71 -2.34 -5.17 19.36
C ALA A 71 -1.38 -5.46 20.52
N ASP A 72 -1.04 -6.74 20.75
CA ASP A 72 -0.23 -7.14 21.90
C ASP A 72 1.27 -6.83 21.76
N ASN A 73 1.78 -6.65 20.51
CA ASN A 73 3.17 -6.28 20.25
C ASN A 73 3.34 -4.83 19.74
N ASP A 74 2.27 -4.03 19.76
CA ASP A 74 2.36 -2.59 19.47
C ASP A 74 2.78 -1.82 20.74
N PRO A 75 4.02 -1.28 20.80
CA PRO A 75 4.54 -0.63 22.01
C PRO A 75 3.77 0.65 22.37
N ARG A 76 3.06 1.26 21.42
CA ARG A 76 2.22 2.43 21.66
C ARG A 76 0.78 2.08 22.04
N GLN A 77 0.42 0.80 22.04
CA GLN A 77 -0.90 0.30 22.43
C GLN A 77 -2.07 0.97 21.68
N MET A 78 -1.82 1.38 20.42
CA MET A 78 -2.83 2.00 19.57
C MET A 78 -3.69 0.94 18.84
N GLY A 79 -3.40 -0.34 19.05
CA GLY A 79 -4.08 -1.44 18.39
C GLY A 79 -3.70 -1.60 16.92
N MET A 80 -2.47 -1.20 16.55
CA MET A 80 -1.99 -1.32 15.18
C MET A 80 -1.99 -2.77 14.72
N SER A 81 -2.52 -3.03 13.52
CA SER A 81 -2.60 -4.37 12.94
C SER A 81 -2.21 -4.32 11.47
N LEU A 82 -1.03 -4.84 11.13
CA LEU A 82 -0.47 -4.83 9.78
C LEU A 82 0.62 -5.89 9.60
N ILE A 83 1.00 -6.13 8.34
CA ILE A 83 2.27 -6.78 7.98
C ILE A 83 3.11 -5.82 7.14
N GLN A 84 4.42 -5.86 7.30
CA GLN A 84 5.36 -5.05 6.53
C GLN A 84 6.25 -5.95 5.68
N GLY A 85 6.46 -5.54 4.45
CA GLY A 85 7.28 -6.25 3.49
C GLY A 85 8.06 -5.32 2.59
N GLY A 86 8.76 -5.90 1.63
CA GLY A 86 9.65 -5.25 0.71
C GLY A 86 11.04 -5.83 0.84
N ARG A 87 12.06 -4.97 0.70
CA ARG A 87 13.46 -5.35 0.71
C ARG A 87 13.88 -5.99 2.03
N LEU A 88 14.58 -7.12 1.96
CA LEU A 88 15.04 -7.89 3.13
C LEU A 88 16.42 -7.47 3.63
N ASP A 89 17.27 -6.88 2.77
CA ASP A 89 18.57 -6.37 3.17
C ASP A 89 18.53 -4.91 3.61
N SER A 90 19.58 -4.45 4.27
CA SER A 90 19.74 -3.09 4.77
C SER A 90 20.36 -2.12 3.75
N GLU A 91 20.59 -2.57 2.51
CA GLU A 91 21.17 -1.73 1.46
C GLU A 91 20.28 -0.53 1.11
N PRO A 92 20.83 0.51 0.50
CA PRO A 92 20.11 1.76 0.30
C PRO A 92 18.74 1.52 -0.31
N LYS A 93 17.73 2.08 0.35
CA LYS A 93 16.39 2.26 -0.19
C LYS A 93 16.56 2.90 -1.57
N GLY A 94 15.77 2.54 -2.56
CA GLY A 94 15.71 3.31 -3.80
C GLY A 94 15.54 4.82 -3.52
N PRO A 95 15.63 5.68 -4.53
CA PRO A 95 15.47 7.12 -4.30
C PRO A 95 14.15 7.37 -3.57
N PRO A 96 14.16 8.24 -2.54
CA PRO A 96 12.94 8.58 -1.84
C PRO A 96 11.97 9.30 -2.77
N ILE A 97 10.67 9.10 -2.53
CA ILE A 97 9.60 9.79 -3.23
C ILE A 97 8.98 10.88 -2.36
N ALA A 98 8.41 11.91 -2.98
CA ALA A 98 7.64 12.90 -2.24
C ALA A 98 6.45 12.23 -1.55
N HIS A 99 6.14 12.69 -0.34
CA HIS A 99 5.04 12.15 0.45
C HIS A 99 3.68 12.57 -0.14
N GLU A 100 2.77 11.63 -0.26
CA GLU A 100 1.39 11.86 -0.71
C GLU A 100 0.42 11.64 0.46
N PRO A 101 0.06 12.71 1.20
CA PRO A 101 -0.77 12.57 2.39
C PRO A 101 -2.18 12.09 2.07
N THR A 102 -2.78 11.38 3.03
CA THR A 102 -4.13 10.81 2.89
C THR A 102 -5.22 11.87 2.68
N SER A 103 -5.02 13.11 3.13
CA SER A 103 -5.94 14.23 2.91
C SER A 103 -6.01 14.65 1.43
N ILE A 104 -4.90 14.49 0.67
CA ILE A 104 -4.83 14.84 -0.75
C ILE A 104 -5.33 13.67 -1.61
N THR A 105 -4.87 12.46 -1.31
CA THR A 105 -5.22 11.27 -2.12
C THR A 105 -6.64 10.76 -1.85
N GLY A 106 -7.19 11.05 -0.66
CA GLY A 106 -8.43 10.48 -0.17
C GLY A 106 -8.34 8.99 0.18
N LEU A 107 -7.14 8.40 0.11
CA LEU A 107 -6.89 7.00 0.45
C LEU A 107 -6.45 6.91 1.90
N ARG A 108 -7.24 6.23 2.74
CA ARG A 108 -6.99 6.12 4.19
C ARG A 108 -6.36 4.76 4.53
N ASN A 109 -5.66 4.71 5.66
CA ASN A 109 -5.05 3.47 6.19
C ASN A 109 -6.09 2.52 6.81
N ASN A 110 -7.13 2.19 6.04
CA ASN A 110 -8.16 1.22 6.40
C ASN A 110 -7.68 -0.21 6.16
N SER A 111 -8.46 -1.18 6.63
CA SER A 111 -8.20 -2.60 6.39
C SER A 111 -8.02 -2.91 4.90
N ALA A 112 -7.07 -3.79 4.59
CA ALA A 112 -6.62 -4.20 3.28
C ALA A 112 -5.86 -3.12 2.47
N MET A 113 -5.74 -1.88 2.94
CA MET A 113 -4.99 -0.85 2.22
C MET A 113 -3.48 -1.05 2.35
N VAL A 114 -2.77 -0.67 1.26
CA VAL A 114 -1.31 -0.81 1.14
C VAL A 114 -0.67 0.57 1.14
N SER A 115 0.36 0.75 1.96
CA SER A 115 0.98 2.06 2.19
C SER A 115 2.49 1.98 2.16
N VAL A 116 3.14 3.08 1.81
CA VAL A 116 4.61 3.23 1.80
C VAL A 116 5.12 3.35 3.24
N ALA A 117 6.10 2.52 3.61
CA ALA A 117 6.81 2.67 4.87
C ALA A 117 7.84 3.80 4.80
N ARG A 118 8.01 4.57 5.89
CA ARG A 118 8.91 5.71 5.97
C ARG A 118 9.43 5.95 7.39
N ASP A 119 10.54 6.66 7.48
CA ASP A 119 11.02 7.23 8.73
C ASP A 119 10.47 8.65 8.91
N ALA A 120 10.90 9.62 8.09
CA ALA A 120 10.37 10.98 8.05
C ALA A 120 9.57 11.23 6.76
N PRO A 121 8.72 12.27 6.67
CA PRO A 121 8.05 12.64 5.43
C PRO A 121 9.05 12.84 4.29
N GLY A 122 8.77 12.25 3.12
CA GLY A 122 9.64 12.35 1.94
C GLY A 122 10.92 11.47 1.99
N THR A 123 11.05 10.56 2.99
CA THR A 123 12.15 9.57 3.02
C THR A 123 11.71 8.18 2.58
N GLY A 124 10.41 7.98 2.37
CA GLY A 124 9.84 6.70 1.97
C GLY A 124 10.10 6.36 0.51
N SER A 125 10.07 5.09 0.23
CA SER A 125 10.03 4.49 -1.11
C SER A 125 9.20 3.22 -1.02
N ALA A 126 8.49 2.86 -2.07
CA ALA A 126 7.70 1.64 -2.11
C ALA A 126 8.54 0.35 -2.10
N ALA A 127 9.89 0.47 -2.14
CA ALA A 127 10.77 -0.65 -1.80
C ALA A 127 10.44 -1.27 -0.43
N PHE A 128 9.80 -0.48 0.45
CA PHE A 128 9.26 -0.89 1.74
C PHE A 128 7.81 -0.46 1.85
N PHE A 129 6.94 -1.40 2.08
CA PHE A 129 5.49 -1.16 2.17
C PHE A 129 4.89 -1.95 3.32
N PHE A 130 3.67 -1.61 3.71
CA PHE A 130 2.90 -2.41 4.65
C PHE A 130 1.44 -2.57 4.16
N ILE A 131 0.82 -3.67 4.60
CA ILE A 131 -0.59 -3.99 4.34
C ILE A 131 -1.32 -3.89 5.66
N ASN A 132 -2.32 -3.02 5.74
CA ASN A 132 -3.18 -2.86 6.90
C ASN A 132 -4.14 -4.05 7.03
N ILE A 133 -4.25 -4.64 8.22
CA ILE A 133 -5.21 -5.71 8.53
C ILE A 133 -6.40 -5.13 9.30
N GLY A 134 -6.13 -4.20 10.21
CA GLY A 134 -7.14 -3.39 10.89
C GLY A 134 -7.38 -2.03 10.25
N ASN A 135 -8.33 -1.27 10.79
CA ASN A 135 -8.51 0.13 10.45
C ASN A 135 -7.54 0.97 11.29
N ASN A 136 -6.39 1.30 10.70
CA ASN A 136 -5.31 2.01 11.37
C ASN A 136 -5.38 3.53 11.06
N ASN A 137 -6.54 4.17 11.26
CA ASN A 137 -6.74 5.59 10.90
C ASN A 137 -5.80 6.56 11.60
N PHE A 138 -5.19 6.16 12.71
CA PHE A 138 -4.12 6.91 13.38
C PHE A 138 -2.81 6.95 12.57
N LEU A 139 -2.71 6.21 11.47
CA LEU A 139 -1.65 6.28 10.46
C LEU A 139 -1.96 7.29 9.33
N ASP A 140 -3.15 7.88 9.28
CA ASP A 140 -3.49 8.93 8.32
C ASP A 140 -2.80 10.25 8.70
N GLU A 141 -2.76 11.21 7.77
CA GLU A 141 -2.36 12.59 8.09
C GLU A 141 -3.23 13.16 9.20
N GLY A 142 -2.60 13.87 10.15
CA GLY A 142 -3.24 14.34 11.38
C GLY A 142 -3.43 13.26 12.44
N GLY A 143 -3.07 12.01 12.16
CA GLY A 143 -3.11 10.92 13.13
C GLY A 143 -1.95 10.96 14.12
N GLU A 144 -2.12 10.27 15.24
CA GLU A 144 -1.22 10.37 16.40
C GLU A 144 -0.02 9.42 16.36
N ARG A 145 0.11 8.59 15.31
CA ARG A 145 1.18 7.59 15.24
C ARG A 145 2.56 8.20 15.19
N ASN A 146 2.74 9.25 14.41
CA ASN A 146 4.02 9.94 14.25
C ASN A 146 3.94 11.38 14.76
N PRO A 147 4.96 11.86 15.47
CA PRO A 147 4.99 13.24 15.98
C PRO A 147 4.92 14.31 14.88
N ASP A 148 5.31 13.95 13.65
CA ASP A 148 5.26 14.85 12.48
C ASP A 148 3.83 15.06 11.94
N GLY A 149 2.86 14.24 12.37
CA GLY A 149 1.47 14.30 11.92
C GLY A 149 1.24 14.04 10.43
N ALA A 150 2.27 13.70 9.64
CA ALA A 150 2.13 13.55 8.20
C ALA A 150 1.49 12.23 7.78
N GLY A 151 1.41 11.24 8.66
CA GLY A 151 0.85 9.92 8.36
C GLY A 151 1.68 9.12 7.34
N TYR A 152 1.04 8.14 6.70
CA TYR A 152 1.65 7.26 5.70
C TYR A 152 0.86 7.33 4.39
N ALA A 153 1.59 7.38 3.27
CA ALA A 153 1.02 7.46 1.94
C ALA A 153 0.42 6.10 1.53
N THR A 154 -0.89 6.06 1.35
CA THR A 154 -1.63 4.89 0.90
C THR A 154 -1.76 4.93 -0.63
N PHE A 155 -1.52 3.81 -1.32
CA PHE A 155 -1.46 3.76 -2.77
C PHE A 155 -2.19 2.59 -3.42
N GLY A 156 -2.61 1.60 -2.63
CA GLY A 156 -3.24 0.39 -3.16
C GLY A 156 -4.11 -0.31 -2.13
N LYS A 157 -4.72 -1.41 -2.56
CA LYS A 157 -5.60 -2.24 -1.75
C LYS A 157 -5.45 -3.71 -2.12
N VAL A 158 -5.36 -4.59 -1.14
CA VAL A 158 -5.49 -6.03 -1.36
C VAL A 158 -6.94 -6.34 -1.71
N VAL A 159 -7.16 -6.86 -2.91
CA VAL A 159 -8.48 -7.23 -3.43
C VAL A 159 -8.72 -8.74 -3.38
N ASN A 160 -7.64 -9.53 -3.28
CA ASN A 160 -7.69 -10.98 -3.06
C ASN A 160 -6.47 -11.43 -2.23
N GLY A 161 -6.61 -12.47 -1.39
CA GLY A 161 -5.52 -13.01 -0.58
C GLY A 161 -5.36 -12.38 0.80
N MET A 162 -6.38 -11.71 1.36
CA MET A 162 -6.34 -11.21 2.75
C MET A 162 -6.25 -12.34 3.79
N ASP A 163 -6.63 -13.54 3.48
CA ASP A 163 -6.40 -14.75 4.27
C ASP A 163 -4.91 -15.11 4.34
N VAL A 164 -4.19 -14.99 3.21
CA VAL A 164 -2.72 -15.13 3.15
C VAL A 164 -2.04 -14.06 4.01
N VAL A 165 -2.47 -12.79 3.89
CA VAL A 165 -1.97 -11.67 4.70
C VAL A 165 -2.12 -11.94 6.20
N LYS A 166 -3.30 -12.42 6.62
CA LYS A 166 -3.56 -12.79 8.02
C LYS A 166 -2.75 -14.01 8.48
N SER A 167 -2.53 -14.98 7.60
CA SER A 167 -1.69 -16.14 7.89
C SER A 167 -0.24 -15.73 8.14
N ILE A 168 0.28 -14.76 7.37
CA ILE A 168 1.60 -14.16 7.59
C ILE A 168 1.64 -13.45 8.95
N GLN A 169 0.62 -12.66 9.30
CA GLN A 169 0.58 -11.95 10.58
C GLN A 169 0.58 -12.91 11.77
N ALA A 170 -0.02 -14.08 11.64
CA ALA A 170 -0.12 -15.08 12.70
C ALA A 170 1.17 -15.90 12.91
N MET A 171 2.20 -15.70 12.09
CA MET A 171 3.47 -16.40 12.23
C MET A 171 4.26 -15.92 13.46
N GLU A 172 5.18 -16.76 13.91
CA GLU A 172 6.04 -16.47 15.05
C GLU A 172 6.97 -15.28 14.77
N ALA A 173 6.92 -14.26 15.63
CA ALA A 173 7.65 -13.01 15.51
C ALA A 173 8.75 -12.88 16.58
N ASN A 174 9.67 -13.83 16.62
CA ASN A 174 10.82 -13.89 17.55
C ASN A 174 12.15 -13.60 16.84
N GLY A 175 12.11 -12.98 15.65
CA GLY A 175 13.30 -12.56 14.92
C GLY A 175 14.13 -11.57 15.74
N ALA A 176 15.47 -11.71 15.63
CA ALA A 176 16.40 -10.88 16.38
C ALA A 176 16.32 -9.41 15.93
N THR A 177 16.38 -8.49 16.87
CA THR A 177 16.54 -7.04 16.66
C THR A 177 17.22 -6.42 17.87
N GLU A 178 18.01 -5.39 17.65
CA GLU A 178 18.60 -4.57 18.70
C GLU A 178 17.68 -3.39 19.09
N ASP A 179 16.66 -3.11 18.27
CA ASP A 179 15.68 -2.04 18.52
C ASP A 179 14.54 -2.57 19.39
N GLU A 180 14.54 -2.18 20.65
CA GLU A 180 13.52 -2.56 21.66
C GLU A 180 12.09 -2.10 21.26
N ILE A 181 11.96 -1.04 20.42
CA ILE A 181 10.64 -0.51 20.00
C ILE A 181 9.92 -1.50 19.09
N VAL A 182 10.66 -2.29 18.31
CA VAL A 182 10.10 -3.26 17.35
C VAL A 182 10.39 -4.72 17.74
N LYS A 183 10.84 -4.93 18.96
CA LYS A 183 11.07 -6.27 19.52
C LYS A 183 9.78 -7.08 19.53
N GLY A 184 9.86 -8.34 19.12
CA GLY A 184 8.69 -9.22 18.97
C GLY A 184 7.79 -8.88 17.76
N GLN A 185 8.32 -8.11 16.79
CA GLN A 185 7.61 -7.79 15.56
C GLN A 185 8.26 -8.39 14.31
N PHE A 186 9.53 -8.80 14.38
CA PHE A 186 10.19 -9.43 13.24
C PHE A 186 9.89 -10.93 13.20
N LEU A 187 9.50 -11.41 12.02
CA LEU A 187 9.32 -12.85 11.78
C LEU A 187 10.64 -13.57 11.98
N THR A 188 10.61 -14.74 12.61
CA THR A 188 11.79 -15.61 12.74
C THR A 188 12.35 -16.01 11.36
N LYS A 189 11.44 -16.18 10.39
CA LYS A 189 11.78 -16.41 8.98
C LYS A 189 10.85 -15.55 8.13
N PRO A 190 11.38 -14.65 7.27
CA PRO A 190 10.56 -13.90 6.31
C PRO A 190 9.77 -14.82 5.37
N VAL A 191 8.58 -14.39 4.97
CA VAL A 191 7.79 -15.05 3.93
C VAL A 191 8.20 -14.48 2.58
N ILE A 192 8.78 -15.29 1.72
CA ILE A 192 9.37 -14.86 0.46
C ILE A 192 8.28 -14.61 -0.60
N ILE A 193 8.40 -13.48 -1.30
CA ILE A 193 7.70 -13.19 -2.55
C ILE A 193 8.49 -13.86 -3.67
N THR A 194 7.99 -15.01 -4.12
CA THR A 194 8.67 -15.80 -5.16
C THR A 194 8.58 -15.14 -6.52
N LYS A 195 7.50 -14.38 -6.76
CA LYS A 195 7.27 -13.63 -7.99
C LYS A 195 6.31 -12.46 -7.77
N ALA A 196 6.61 -11.33 -8.39
CA ALA A 196 5.75 -10.16 -8.46
C ALA A 196 5.55 -9.72 -9.91
N TYR A 197 4.30 -9.49 -10.34
CA TYR A 197 4.01 -9.08 -11.72
C TYR A 197 2.66 -8.37 -11.82
N ARG A 198 2.48 -7.55 -12.86
CA ARG A 198 1.17 -6.96 -13.21
C ARG A 198 0.26 -8.03 -13.81
N LYS A 199 -1.00 -8.00 -13.41
CA LYS A 199 -2.06 -8.88 -13.92
C LYS A 199 -2.56 -8.40 -15.28
#